data_707a5dcd3d314b0ac5469e2a3273022e
#
_entry.id   707a5dcd3d314b0ac5469e2a3273022e
#
_cell.length_a   1.000
_cell.length_b   1.000
_cell.length_c   1.000
_cell.angle_alpha   90.00
_cell.angle_beta   90.00
_cell.angle_gamma   90.00
#
_symmetry.space_group_name_H-M   'P 1'
#
loop_
_entity.id
_entity.type
_entity.pdbx_description
1 polymer ?
#
loop_
_entity_poly.entity_id
_entity_poly.type
_entity_poly.pdbx_seq_one_letter_code
_entity_poly.pdbx_strand_id
1 'polypeptide(L)'
;MNYYMEIKTEIINNEITKKIKDYSKNKSDLTTYYNVGKLLSEAGKHYGEGIIKEYSNKLSKDLNKKYSVTTLSYMKQFYESGIFQPLVGKLSWSHYLQLLPLKDKDKINYYIDITLKNNLSKRQLCERIKSKEYERLDDKTKKKLIEHK
;
A
#
# COMPACT_ATOMS: atom_id res chain seq x y z
N MET A 1 -9.56 3.41 -23.24
CA MET A 1 -9.77 3.44 -21.79
C MET A 1 -9.12 4.69 -21.20
N ASN A 2 -9.84 5.44 -20.40
CA ASN A 2 -9.31 6.68 -19.81
C ASN A 2 -8.89 6.43 -18.38
N TYR A 3 -7.65 6.06 -18.17
CA TYR A 3 -7.11 5.74 -16.85
C TYR A 3 -7.20 6.92 -15.88
N TYR A 4 -6.93 8.13 -16.38
CA TYR A 4 -7.00 9.32 -15.51
C TYR A 4 -8.41 9.52 -14.94
N MET A 5 -9.44 9.43 -15.78
CA MET A 5 -10.82 9.60 -15.32
C MET A 5 -11.22 8.50 -14.33
N GLU A 6 -10.78 7.27 -14.56
CA GLU A 6 -11.06 6.17 -13.65
C GLU A 6 -10.36 6.37 -12.30
N ILE A 7 -9.11 6.83 -12.29
CA ILE A 7 -8.38 7.16 -11.07
C ILE A 7 -9.09 8.25 -10.30
N LYS A 8 -9.44 9.33 -10.99
CA LYS A 8 -10.15 10.47 -10.39
C LYS A 8 -11.47 10.02 -9.78
N THR A 9 -12.21 9.19 -10.48
CA THR A 9 -13.49 8.65 -10.00
C THR A 9 -13.31 7.79 -8.76
N GLU A 10 -12.29 6.92 -8.72
CA GLU A 10 -11.98 6.11 -7.54
C GLU A 10 -11.71 6.98 -6.32
N ILE A 11 -10.92 8.03 -6.48
CA ILE A 11 -10.59 8.94 -5.39
C ILE A 11 -11.83 9.67 -4.89
N ILE A 12 -12.64 10.21 -5.80
CA ILE A 12 -13.87 10.93 -5.44
C ILE A 12 -14.84 10.00 -4.73
N ASN A 13 -15.05 8.79 -5.24
CA ASN A 13 -15.96 7.81 -4.64
C ASN A 13 -15.49 7.41 -3.24
N ASN A 14 -14.18 7.29 -3.01
CA ASN A 14 -13.64 7.02 -1.68
C ASN A 14 -13.98 8.13 -0.69
N GLU A 15 -13.78 9.39 -1.10
CA GLU A 15 -14.10 10.54 -0.24
C GLU A 15 -15.60 10.59 0.10
N ILE A 16 -16.46 10.30 -0.86
CA ILE A 16 -17.91 10.24 -0.64
C ILE A 16 -18.25 9.10 0.33
N THR A 17 -17.70 7.92 0.10
CA THR A 17 -17.95 6.74 0.95
C THR A 17 -17.52 7.00 2.39
N LYS A 18 -16.36 7.62 2.59
CA LYS A 18 -15.86 7.95 3.93
C LYS A 18 -16.76 8.93 4.68
N LYS A 19 -17.43 9.83 3.97
CA LYS A 19 -18.34 10.80 4.56
C LYS A 19 -19.69 10.19 4.92
N ILE A 20 -20.16 9.22 4.15
CA ILE A 20 -21.46 8.59 4.33
C ILE A 20 -21.42 7.45 5.34
N LYS A 21 -20.39 6.63 5.25
CA LYS A 21 -20.24 5.43 6.09
C LYS A 21 -19.18 5.65 7.17
N ASP A 22 -19.65 5.75 8.40
CA ASP A 22 -18.77 5.99 9.54
C ASP A 22 -18.18 4.68 10.09
N TYR A 23 -17.67 3.85 9.18
CA TYR A 23 -16.94 2.67 9.61
C TYR A 23 -15.83 2.34 8.60
N SER A 24 -14.76 1.79 9.11
CA SER A 24 -13.67 1.27 8.28
C SER A 24 -13.16 2.21 7.19
N LYS A 25 -12.89 3.47 7.55
CA LYS A 25 -12.21 4.41 6.66
C LYS A 25 -10.91 3.82 6.14
N ASN A 26 -10.19 3.08 7.01
CA ASN A 26 -8.96 2.40 6.65
C ASN A 26 -9.17 1.42 5.50
N LYS A 27 -10.20 0.58 5.58
CA LYS A 27 -10.49 -0.40 4.51
C LYS A 27 -10.84 0.29 3.20
N SER A 28 -11.64 1.35 3.26
CA SER A 28 -12.01 2.15 2.09
C SER A 28 -10.78 2.79 1.44
N ASP A 29 -9.92 3.40 2.25
CA ASP A 29 -8.68 4.02 1.78
C ASP A 29 -7.76 2.98 1.12
N LEU A 30 -7.52 1.85 1.79
CA LEU A 30 -6.62 0.82 1.26
C LEU A 30 -7.13 0.23 -0.04
N THR A 31 -8.43 -0.02 -0.14
CA THR A 31 -9.04 -0.53 -1.36
C THR A 31 -8.89 0.47 -2.51
N THR A 32 -9.11 1.75 -2.23
CA THR A 32 -8.93 2.81 -3.21
C THR A 32 -7.48 2.91 -3.67
N TYR A 33 -6.53 2.88 -2.73
CA TYR A 33 -5.10 2.96 -3.08
C TYR A 33 -4.67 1.77 -3.93
N TYR A 34 -5.19 0.58 -3.63
CA TYR A 34 -4.94 -0.61 -4.44
C TYR A 34 -5.49 -0.43 -5.86
N ASN A 35 -6.74 0.01 -5.99
CA ASN A 35 -7.38 0.22 -7.29
C ASN A 35 -6.69 1.31 -8.11
N VAL A 36 -6.35 2.43 -7.47
CA VAL A 36 -5.59 3.51 -8.12
C VAL A 36 -4.21 2.98 -8.54
N GLY A 37 -3.56 2.20 -7.69
CA GLY A 37 -2.27 1.59 -8.00
C GLY A 37 -2.34 0.69 -9.23
N LYS A 38 -3.41 -0.09 -9.35
CA LYS A 38 -3.64 -0.94 -10.52
C LYS A 38 -3.75 -0.10 -11.80
N LEU A 39 -4.55 0.97 -11.75
CA LEU A 39 -4.74 1.86 -12.89
C LEU A 39 -3.44 2.58 -13.29
N LEU A 40 -2.65 3.00 -12.28
CA LEU A 40 -1.34 3.61 -12.53
C LEU A 40 -0.36 2.63 -13.16
N SER A 41 -0.38 1.38 -12.71
CA SER A 41 0.46 0.32 -13.29
C SER A 41 0.11 0.09 -14.75
N GLU A 42 -1.18 -0.01 -15.08
CA GLU A 42 -1.65 -0.18 -16.45
C GLU A 42 -1.33 1.03 -17.32
N ALA A 43 -1.56 2.24 -16.82
CA ALA A 43 -1.23 3.48 -17.54
C ALA A 43 0.26 3.58 -17.82
N GLY A 44 1.10 3.18 -16.86
CA GLY A 44 2.55 3.17 -17.04
C GLY A 44 3.01 2.24 -18.15
N LYS A 45 2.35 1.10 -18.30
CA LYS A 45 2.64 0.15 -19.39
C LYS A 45 2.29 0.73 -20.77
N HIS A 46 1.24 1.52 -20.85
CA HIS A 46 0.80 2.11 -22.12
C HIS A 46 1.55 3.41 -22.48
N TYR A 47 1.80 4.26 -21.49
CA TYR A 47 2.28 5.63 -21.71
C TYR A 47 3.67 5.90 -21.14
N GLY A 48 4.27 4.93 -20.42
CA GLY A 48 5.55 5.10 -19.76
C GLY A 48 5.40 5.70 -18.37
N GLU A 49 6.50 5.67 -17.61
CA GLU A 49 6.48 6.09 -16.19
C GLU A 49 6.24 7.58 -15.99
N GLY A 50 6.53 8.41 -17.00
CA GLY A 50 6.25 9.85 -16.94
C GLY A 50 4.78 10.18 -16.73
N ILE A 51 3.88 9.22 -16.98
CA ILE A 51 2.44 9.42 -16.81
C ILE A 51 2.06 9.73 -15.35
N ILE A 52 2.81 9.22 -14.39
CA ILE A 52 2.55 9.47 -12.97
C ILE A 52 2.71 10.96 -12.66
N LYS A 53 3.74 11.60 -13.20
CA LYS A 53 3.95 13.04 -13.01
C LYS A 53 2.81 13.84 -13.63
N GLU A 54 2.39 13.47 -14.83
CA GLU A 54 1.28 14.10 -15.52
C GLU A 54 0.00 13.98 -14.70
N TYR A 55 -0.33 12.78 -14.22
CA TYR A 55 -1.53 12.54 -13.42
C TYR A 55 -1.45 13.25 -12.06
N SER A 56 -0.26 13.32 -11.45
CA SER A 56 -0.05 14.07 -10.22
C SER A 56 -0.47 15.54 -10.39
N ASN A 57 -0.03 16.16 -11.47
CA ASN A 57 -0.36 17.55 -11.76
C ASN A 57 -1.86 17.73 -12.02
N LYS A 58 -2.46 16.87 -12.83
CA LYS A 58 -3.88 16.95 -13.17
C LYS A 58 -4.78 16.73 -11.95
N LEU A 59 -4.49 15.70 -11.15
CA LEU A 59 -5.27 15.39 -9.95
C LEU A 59 -5.20 16.51 -8.93
N SER A 60 -4.01 17.04 -8.71
CA SER A 60 -3.83 18.12 -7.75
C SER A 60 -4.61 19.36 -8.14
N LYS A 61 -4.66 19.66 -9.44
CA LYS A 61 -5.44 20.78 -9.98
C LYS A 61 -6.94 20.52 -9.90
N ASP A 62 -7.38 19.36 -10.39
CA ASP A 62 -8.81 19.04 -10.51
C ASP A 62 -9.49 18.82 -9.17
N LEU A 63 -8.78 18.26 -8.19
CA LEU A 63 -9.34 17.95 -6.88
C LEU A 63 -8.95 18.95 -5.80
N ASN A 64 -8.17 19.98 -6.17
CA ASN A 64 -7.74 21.02 -5.26
C ASN A 64 -7.11 20.48 -3.97
N LYS A 65 -6.29 19.43 -4.12
CA LYS A 65 -5.60 18.76 -3.03
C LYS A 65 -4.31 18.17 -3.59
N LYS A 66 -3.25 18.13 -2.79
CA LYS A 66 -1.96 17.63 -3.28
C LYS A 66 -1.94 16.11 -3.42
N TYR A 67 -1.67 15.66 -4.65
CA TYR A 67 -1.41 14.24 -4.96
C TYR A 67 0.00 14.14 -5.55
N SER A 68 0.99 13.93 -4.69
CA SER A 68 2.39 13.93 -5.11
C SER A 68 2.75 12.69 -5.92
N VAL A 69 3.80 12.82 -6.75
CA VAL A 69 4.37 11.69 -7.47
C VAL A 69 4.76 10.57 -6.49
N THR A 70 5.33 10.92 -5.35
CA THR A 70 5.73 9.95 -4.32
C THR A 70 4.53 9.15 -3.83
N THR A 71 3.43 9.83 -3.48
CA THR A 71 2.22 9.17 -3.01
C THR A 71 1.63 8.23 -4.06
N LEU A 72 1.52 8.71 -5.30
CA LEU A 72 1.00 7.88 -6.40
C LEU A 72 1.92 6.69 -6.69
N SER A 73 3.23 6.89 -6.61
CA SER A 73 4.20 5.80 -6.81
C SER A 73 4.07 4.72 -5.72
N TYR A 74 3.81 5.10 -4.48
CA TYR A 74 3.56 4.13 -3.41
C TYR A 74 2.28 3.33 -3.66
N MET A 75 1.23 3.96 -4.18
CA MET A 75 0.00 3.25 -4.54
C MET A 75 0.26 2.21 -5.63
N LYS A 76 1.05 2.59 -6.65
CA LYS A 76 1.46 1.66 -7.71
C LYS A 76 2.25 0.48 -7.14
N GLN A 77 3.24 0.74 -6.27
CA GLN A 77 4.02 -0.30 -5.60
C GLN A 77 3.13 -1.20 -4.74
N PHE A 78 2.17 -0.64 -4.04
CA PHE A 78 1.23 -1.37 -3.21
C PHE A 78 0.46 -2.41 -4.03
N TYR A 79 -0.03 -2.01 -5.18
CA TYR A 79 -0.68 -2.95 -6.10
C TYR A 79 0.30 -4.00 -6.63
N GLU A 80 1.47 -3.55 -7.12
CA GLU A 80 2.44 -4.44 -7.78
C GLU A 80 3.10 -5.42 -6.82
N SER A 81 3.24 -5.05 -5.55
CA SER A 81 3.84 -5.91 -4.53
C SER A 81 2.98 -7.12 -4.15
N GLY A 82 1.67 -7.03 -4.35
CA GLY A 82 0.74 -8.08 -3.98
C GLY A 82 0.58 -8.30 -2.48
N ILE A 83 1.01 -7.36 -1.64
CA ILE A 83 0.98 -7.52 -0.17
C ILE A 83 -0.34 -7.13 0.47
N PHE A 84 -1.26 -6.50 -0.27
CA PHE A 84 -2.54 -6.08 0.27
C PHE A 84 -3.38 -7.28 0.70
N GLN A 85 -3.85 -7.25 1.94
CA GLN A 85 -4.70 -8.29 2.52
C GLN A 85 -6.04 -7.66 2.94
N PRO A 86 -7.03 -7.62 2.03
CA PRO A 86 -8.28 -6.88 2.28
C PRO A 86 -9.10 -7.40 3.47
N LEU A 87 -8.95 -8.67 3.82
CA LEU A 87 -9.68 -9.27 4.94
C LEU A 87 -9.04 -8.97 6.29
N VAL A 88 -7.82 -8.41 6.30
CA VAL A 88 -7.11 -8.07 7.53
C VAL A 88 -7.30 -6.59 7.82
N GLY A 89 -8.19 -6.27 8.76
CA GLY A 89 -8.55 -4.89 9.08
C GLY A 89 -7.57 -4.15 9.99
N LYS A 90 -6.53 -4.81 10.50
CA LYS A 90 -5.61 -4.24 11.48
C LYS A 90 -4.40 -3.52 10.90
N LEU A 91 -4.12 -3.71 9.61
CA LEU A 91 -3.00 -3.04 8.95
C LEU A 91 -3.47 -1.73 8.33
N SER A 92 -2.79 -0.63 8.66
CA SER A 92 -3.07 0.68 8.09
C SER A 92 -2.16 0.95 6.89
N TRP A 93 -2.47 2.01 6.14
CA TRP A 93 -1.59 2.49 5.07
C TRP A 93 -0.17 2.74 5.60
N SER A 94 -0.07 3.31 6.81
CA SER A 94 1.23 3.56 7.42
C SER A 94 2.04 2.28 7.67
N HIS A 95 1.39 1.17 8.03
CA HIS A 95 2.04 -0.12 8.14
C HIS A 95 2.56 -0.59 6.78
N TYR A 96 1.71 -0.54 5.76
CA TYR A 96 2.09 -0.97 4.41
C TYR A 96 3.26 -0.16 3.86
N LEU A 97 3.31 1.14 4.13
CA LEU A 97 4.43 1.98 3.71
C LEU A 97 5.77 1.55 4.31
N GLN A 98 5.75 0.98 5.52
CA GLN A 98 6.96 0.43 6.13
C GLN A 98 7.40 -0.89 5.46
N LEU A 99 6.46 -1.63 4.91
CA LEU A 99 6.71 -2.94 4.32
C LEU A 99 7.17 -2.87 2.86
N LEU A 100 6.69 -1.88 2.11
CA LEU A 100 6.98 -1.78 0.67
C LEU A 100 8.48 -1.77 0.33
N PRO A 101 9.36 -1.06 1.07
CA PRO A 101 10.79 -1.07 0.74
C PRO A 101 11.49 -2.39 0.93
N LEU A 102 10.89 -3.33 1.66
CA LEU A 102 11.55 -4.60 2.02
C LEU A 102 11.72 -5.54 0.84
N LYS A 103 10.79 -5.54 -0.10
CA LYS A 103 10.80 -6.30 -1.38
C LYS A 103 10.85 -7.83 -1.27
N ASP A 104 11.37 -8.39 -0.19
CA ASP A 104 11.41 -9.83 0.06
C ASP A 104 10.08 -10.29 0.66
N LYS A 105 9.34 -11.14 -0.04
CA LYS A 105 8.01 -11.59 0.40
C LYS A 105 8.03 -12.32 1.74
N ASP A 106 9.03 -13.16 1.97
CA ASP A 106 9.14 -13.89 3.24
C ASP A 106 9.36 -12.94 4.40
N LYS A 107 10.20 -11.95 4.20
CA LYS A 107 10.48 -10.91 5.18
C LYS A 107 9.23 -10.06 5.44
N ILE A 108 8.54 -9.65 4.39
CA ILE A 108 7.29 -8.90 4.51
C ILE A 108 6.25 -9.70 5.28
N ASN A 109 6.06 -10.96 4.94
CA ASN A 109 5.11 -11.84 5.62
C ASN A 109 5.45 -12.01 7.10
N TYR A 110 6.73 -12.15 7.41
CA TYR A 110 7.20 -12.21 8.80
C TYR A 110 6.73 -10.98 9.58
N TYR A 111 6.99 -9.78 9.06
CA TYR A 111 6.62 -8.54 9.74
C TYR A 111 5.11 -8.32 9.80
N ILE A 112 4.36 -8.78 8.81
CA ILE A 112 2.89 -8.76 8.87
C ILE A 112 2.42 -9.65 10.02
N ASP A 113 2.95 -10.87 10.12
CA ASP A 113 2.55 -11.82 11.16
C ASP A 113 2.81 -11.28 12.56
N ILE A 114 3.99 -10.72 12.82
CA ILE A 114 4.30 -10.18 14.15
C ILE A 114 3.50 -8.93 14.46
N THR A 115 3.20 -8.12 13.44
CA THR A 115 2.36 -6.93 13.60
C THR A 115 0.96 -7.33 14.04
N LEU A 116 0.39 -8.35 13.42
CA LEU A 116 -0.94 -8.85 13.76
C LEU A 116 -0.98 -9.53 15.12
N LYS A 117 0.01 -10.38 15.42
CA LYS A 117 0.07 -11.11 16.69
C LYS A 117 0.27 -10.19 17.88
N ASN A 118 1.12 -9.19 17.74
CA ASN A 118 1.51 -8.30 18.83
C ASN A 118 0.82 -6.94 18.76
N ASN A 119 -0.06 -6.75 17.79
CA ASN A 119 -0.79 -5.49 17.59
C ASN A 119 0.16 -4.28 17.54
N LEU A 120 1.20 -4.39 16.71
CA LEU A 120 2.22 -3.35 16.61
C LEU A 120 1.68 -2.09 15.94
N SER A 121 2.05 -0.93 16.48
CA SER A 121 1.81 0.35 15.80
C SER A 121 2.82 0.50 14.66
N LYS A 122 2.58 1.50 13.79
CA LYS A 122 3.55 1.87 12.74
C LYS A 122 4.94 2.07 13.31
N ARG A 123 5.04 2.80 14.43
CA ARG A 123 6.32 3.10 15.08
C ARG A 123 7.02 1.84 15.58
N GLN A 124 6.26 0.98 16.25
CA GLN A 124 6.79 -0.29 16.75
C GLN A 124 7.25 -1.19 15.63
N LEU A 125 6.49 -1.27 14.54
CA LEU A 125 6.88 -2.03 13.36
C LEU A 125 8.17 -1.46 12.76
N CYS A 126 8.26 -0.15 12.62
CA CYS A 126 9.45 0.52 12.09
C CYS A 126 10.70 0.18 12.93
N GLU A 127 10.58 0.20 14.26
CA GLU A 127 11.68 -0.14 15.18
C GLU A 127 12.12 -1.58 14.99
N ARG A 128 11.18 -2.53 14.84
CA ARG A 128 11.49 -3.94 14.61
C ARG A 128 12.23 -4.14 13.28
N ILE A 129 11.81 -3.46 12.24
CA ILE A 129 12.48 -3.51 10.94
C ILE A 129 13.89 -2.94 11.03
N LYS A 130 14.06 -1.79 11.68
CA LYS A 130 15.36 -1.14 11.85
C LYS A 130 16.33 -1.97 12.67
N SER A 131 15.84 -2.71 13.65
CA SER A 131 16.65 -3.61 14.47
C SER A 131 17.11 -4.85 13.72
N LYS A 132 16.64 -5.05 12.49
CA LYS A 132 16.94 -6.20 11.64
C LYS A 132 16.57 -7.53 12.30
N GLU A 133 15.40 -7.54 12.93
CA GLU A 133 14.91 -8.71 13.65
C GLU A 133 14.84 -9.95 12.75
N TYR A 134 14.28 -9.82 11.54
CA TYR A 134 14.18 -10.93 10.60
C TYR A 134 15.57 -11.45 10.20
N GLU A 135 16.50 -10.57 9.90
CA GLU A 135 17.85 -10.94 9.48
C GLU A 135 18.63 -11.66 10.57
N ARG A 136 18.30 -11.40 11.83
CA ARG A 136 18.95 -12.06 12.99
C ARG A 136 18.38 -13.44 13.29
N LEU A 137 17.28 -13.85 12.64
CA LEU A 137 16.76 -15.20 12.79
C LEU A 137 17.73 -16.19 12.13
N ASP A 138 17.89 -17.36 12.75
CA ASP A 138 18.69 -18.40 12.14
C ASP A 138 17.97 -19.03 10.92
N ASP A 139 18.73 -19.71 10.07
CA ASP A 139 18.19 -20.30 8.83
C ASP A 139 17.11 -21.34 9.11
N LYS A 140 17.24 -22.10 10.18
CA LYS A 140 16.27 -23.11 10.57
C LYS A 140 14.92 -22.48 10.93
N THR A 141 14.95 -21.38 11.69
CA THR A 141 13.73 -20.65 12.05
C THR A 141 13.07 -20.04 10.81
N LYS A 142 13.85 -19.42 9.94
CA LYS A 142 13.34 -18.84 8.68
C LYS A 142 12.67 -19.91 7.83
N LYS A 143 13.27 -21.08 7.71
CA LYS A 143 12.71 -22.20 6.94
C LYS A 143 11.38 -22.66 7.51
N LYS A 144 11.26 -22.76 8.83
CA LYS A 144 10.01 -23.12 9.48
C LYS A 144 8.89 -22.13 9.20
N LEU A 145 9.22 -20.84 9.18
CA LEU A 145 8.25 -19.77 8.89
C LEU A 145 7.71 -19.91 7.45
N ILE A 146 8.59 -20.23 6.51
CA ILE A 146 8.20 -20.43 5.10
C ILE A 146 7.30 -21.68 4.97
N GLU A 147 7.63 -22.78 5.63
CA GLU A 147 6.87 -24.03 5.53
C GLU A 147 5.47 -23.94 6.13
N HIS A 148 5.23 -23.00 7.04
CA HIS A 148 3.92 -22.82 7.70
C HIS A 148 3.02 -21.80 7.03
N LYS A 149 3.36 -21.38 5.83
CA LYS A 149 2.56 -20.40 5.06
C LYS A 149 1.87 -21.04 3.83
#